data_360ed5cf3b43d89a875f7c89fd498bff
#
_entry.id   360ed5cf3b43d89a875f7c89fd498bff
#
_cell.length_a   1.000
_cell.length_b   1.000
_cell.length_c   1.000
_cell.angle_alpha   90.00
_cell.angle_beta   90.00
_cell.angle_gamma   90.00
#
_symmetry.space_group_name_H-M   'P 1'
#
loop_
_entity.id
_entity.type
_entity.pdbx_description
1 polymer ?
#
loop_
_entity_poly.entity_id
_entity_poly.type
_entity_poly.pdbx_seq_one_letter_code
_entity_poly.pdbx_strand_id
1 'polypeptide(L)'
;MGFAKILHEGYSTRKYDIDKKKIEDFIDRFFRFIFFLEYQRCSELSNIEIRLNEFKMEFNEILCSVTDEQEHLRTNHFFESFPKVYQLLQNDAQTIVDNDPAAQSKEEVMFSYPGF
;
A
#
# COMPACT_ATOMS: atom_id res chain seq x y z
N MET A 1 -36.34 6.83 15.74
CA MET A 1 -35.14 7.53 15.36
C MET A 1 -34.63 6.99 14.01
N GLY A 2 -34.47 7.85 13.02
CA GLY A 2 -34.10 7.43 11.68
C GLY A 2 -32.60 7.10 11.55
N PHE A 3 -32.28 6.28 10.56
CA PHE A 3 -30.89 5.92 10.24
C PHE A 3 -30.04 7.16 9.91
N ALA A 4 -30.64 8.15 9.22
CA ALA A 4 -29.95 9.40 8.91
C ALA A 4 -29.50 10.15 10.17
N LYS A 5 -30.25 10.13 11.22
CA LYS A 5 -29.91 10.78 12.50
C LYS A 5 -28.73 10.06 13.16
N ILE A 6 -28.71 8.73 13.12
CA ILE A 6 -27.63 7.92 13.66
C ILE A 6 -26.33 8.24 12.90
N LEU A 7 -26.37 8.30 11.58
CA LEU A 7 -25.22 8.68 10.77
C LEU A 7 -24.74 10.09 11.06
N HIS A 8 -25.67 11.04 11.20
CA HIS A 8 -25.33 12.42 11.51
C HIS A 8 -24.59 12.53 12.84
N GLU A 9 -25.08 11.85 13.87
CA GLU A 9 -24.43 11.83 15.18
C GLU A 9 -23.02 11.21 15.08
N GLY A 10 -22.88 10.13 14.33
CA GLY A 10 -21.57 9.51 14.09
C GLY A 10 -20.61 10.44 13.38
N TYR A 11 -21.04 11.14 12.34
CA TYR A 11 -20.20 12.10 11.62
C TYR A 11 -19.84 13.33 12.48
N SER A 12 -20.79 13.82 13.27
CA SER A 12 -20.56 14.99 14.13
C SER A 12 -19.52 14.75 15.21
N THR A 13 -19.35 13.50 15.64
CA THR A 13 -18.37 13.12 16.66
C THR A 13 -17.03 12.73 16.07
N ARG A 14 -16.89 12.63 14.75
CA ARG A 14 -15.62 12.29 14.12
C ARG A 14 -14.63 13.44 14.30
N LYS A 15 -13.46 13.08 14.79
CA LYS A 15 -12.36 13.99 14.99
C LYS A 15 -11.50 14.15 13.74
N TYR A 16 -11.49 13.14 12.88
CA TYR A 16 -10.62 13.07 11.70
C TYR A 16 -11.44 12.89 10.43
N ASP A 17 -10.95 13.51 9.37
CA ASP A 17 -11.52 13.39 8.04
C ASP A 17 -10.79 12.27 7.29
N ILE A 18 -11.48 11.14 7.12
CA ILE A 18 -10.90 9.96 6.47
C ILE A 18 -11.35 9.91 5.01
N ASP A 19 -10.43 10.06 4.08
CA ASP A 19 -10.67 9.92 2.66
C ASP A 19 -10.28 8.51 2.21
N LYS A 20 -11.27 7.63 2.09
CA LYS A 20 -11.09 6.25 1.67
C LYS A 20 -10.48 6.15 0.29
N LYS A 21 -10.89 7.02 -0.64
CA LYS A 21 -10.37 7.00 -2.01
C LYS A 21 -8.90 7.34 -2.06
N LYS A 22 -8.46 8.29 -1.26
CA LYS A 22 -7.06 8.68 -1.16
C LYS A 22 -6.19 7.52 -0.67
N ILE A 23 -6.70 6.77 0.31
CA ILE A 23 -6.01 5.59 0.84
C ILE A 23 -5.94 4.49 -0.22
N GLU A 24 -7.05 4.21 -0.89
CA GLU A 24 -7.09 3.20 -1.95
C GLU A 24 -6.15 3.55 -3.11
N ASP A 25 -6.13 4.80 -3.54
CA ASP A 25 -5.23 5.27 -4.59
C ASP A 25 -3.76 5.12 -4.19
N PHE A 26 -3.44 5.44 -2.93
CA PHE A 26 -2.09 5.27 -2.40
C PHE A 26 -1.66 3.80 -2.43
N ILE A 27 -2.51 2.91 -1.92
CA ILE A 27 -2.22 1.47 -1.86
C ILE A 27 -2.02 0.92 -3.26
N ASP A 28 -2.88 1.28 -4.22
CA ASP A 28 -2.78 0.82 -5.60
C ASP A 28 -1.48 1.28 -6.25
N ARG A 29 -1.13 2.56 -6.12
CA ARG A 29 0.11 3.10 -6.69
C ARG A 29 1.34 2.50 -6.05
N PHE A 30 1.32 2.34 -4.72
CA PHE A 30 2.42 1.75 -3.99
C PHE A 30 2.64 0.28 -4.38
N PHE A 31 1.55 -0.49 -4.46
CA PHE A 31 1.59 -1.89 -4.87
C PHE A 31 2.17 -2.03 -6.28
N ARG A 32 1.72 -1.21 -7.22
CA ARG A 32 2.24 -1.24 -8.59
C ARG A 32 3.72 -0.90 -8.65
N PHE A 33 4.13 0.09 -7.87
CA PHE A 33 5.54 0.47 -7.82
C PHE A 33 6.41 -0.64 -7.26
N ILE A 34 5.98 -1.26 -6.16
CA ILE A 34 6.77 -2.27 -5.45
C ILE A 34 6.89 -3.56 -6.26
N PHE A 35 5.79 -4.01 -6.87
CA PHE A 35 5.77 -5.33 -7.51
C PHE A 35 5.98 -5.29 -9.02
N PHE A 36 5.60 -4.22 -9.68
CA PHE A 36 5.66 -4.16 -11.13
C PHE A 36 6.64 -3.14 -11.68
N LEU A 37 7.19 -2.28 -10.82
CA LEU A 37 8.03 -1.15 -11.24
C LEU A 37 7.42 -0.53 -12.49
N GLU A 38 6.22 0.01 -12.33
CA GLU A 38 5.30 0.45 -13.37
C GLU A 38 5.97 1.20 -14.53
N TYR A 39 7.13 1.80 -14.26
CA TYR A 39 7.92 2.47 -15.26
C TYR A 39 9.32 1.85 -15.29
N GLN A 40 9.60 1.04 -16.30
CA GLN A 40 10.94 0.48 -16.53
C GLN A 40 12.04 1.56 -16.53
N ARG A 41 11.65 2.80 -16.82
CA ARG A 41 12.55 3.96 -16.80
C ARG A 41 13.02 4.32 -15.39
N CYS A 42 12.37 3.83 -14.35
CA CYS A 42 12.69 4.11 -12.96
C CYS A 42 13.43 2.98 -12.27
N SER A 43 14.07 2.09 -13.03
CA SER A 43 14.81 0.96 -12.44
C SER A 43 16.17 1.35 -11.84
N GLU A 44 16.65 2.56 -12.07
CA GLU A 44 17.87 3.06 -11.45
C GLU A 44 17.67 3.27 -9.95
N LEU A 45 18.67 2.90 -9.16
CA LEU A 45 18.60 2.97 -7.70
C LEU A 45 18.23 4.36 -7.19
N SER A 46 18.81 5.41 -7.74
CA SER A 46 18.49 6.79 -7.34
C SER A 46 17.04 7.15 -7.55
N ASN A 47 16.45 6.72 -8.67
CA ASN A 47 15.04 6.98 -8.97
C ASN A 47 14.12 6.19 -8.04
N ILE A 48 14.48 4.95 -7.73
CA ILE A 48 13.73 4.11 -6.78
C ILE A 48 13.74 4.75 -5.39
N GLU A 49 14.88 5.24 -4.94
CA GLU A 49 15.01 5.90 -3.64
C GLU A 49 14.15 7.17 -3.55
N ILE A 50 14.13 7.98 -4.60
CA ILE A 50 13.30 9.19 -4.66
C ILE A 50 11.82 8.81 -4.58
N ARG A 51 11.38 7.82 -5.34
CA ARG A 51 9.98 7.38 -5.32
C ARG A 51 9.58 6.77 -3.99
N LEU A 52 10.44 5.98 -3.38
CA LEU A 52 10.19 5.44 -2.04
C LEU A 52 10.02 6.54 -1.02
N ASN A 53 10.85 7.59 -1.08
CA ASN A 53 10.73 8.74 -0.21
C ASN A 53 9.40 9.48 -0.41
N GLU A 54 8.98 9.66 -1.65
CA GLU A 54 7.69 10.27 -1.96
C GLU A 54 6.53 9.47 -1.37
N PHE A 55 6.55 8.16 -1.50
CA PHE A 55 5.54 7.28 -0.91
C PHE A 55 5.56 7.34 0.62
N LYS A 56 6.75 7.39 1.21
CA LYS A 56 6.90 7.51 2.66
C LYS A 56 6.29 8.80 3.18
N MET A 57 6.53 9.91 2.51
CA MET A 57 5.95 11.20 2.87
C MET A 57 4.43 11.19 2.74
N GLU A 58 3.92 10.65 1.65
CA GLU A 58 2.47 10.55 1.42
C GLU A 58 1.80 9.65 2.47
N PHE A 59 2.42 8.51 2.80
CA PHE A 59 1.92 7.63 3.85
C PHE A 59 1.86 8.34 5.20
N ASN A 60 2.89 9.11 5.53
CA ASN A 60 2.91 9.89 6.75
C ASN A 60 1.78 10.94 6.79
N GLU A 61 1.51 11.60 5.67
CA GLU A 61 0.39 12.54 5.56
C GLU A 61 -0.95 11.84 5.79
N ILE A 62 -1.14 10.65 5.24
CA ILE A 62 -2.36 9.86 5.43
C ILE A 62 -2.53 9.50 6.90
N LEU A 63 -1.47 9.05 7.57
CA LEU A 63 -1.52 8.73 8.99
C LEU A 63 -1.85 9.97 9.82
N CYS A 64 -1.24 11.10 9.52
CA CYS A 64 -1.52 12.36 10.22
C CYS A 64 -2.95 12.83 10.02
N SER A 65 -3.62 12.44 8.92
CA SER A 65 -5.01 12.78 8.68
C SER A 65 -5.98 12.00 9.57
N VAL A 66 -5.53 10.89 10.17
CA VAL A 66 -6.35 10.02 11.02
C VAL A 66 -5.93 10.05 12.49
N THR A 67 -4.86 10.76 12.84
CA THR A 67 -4.39 10.91 14.22
C THR A 67 -3.95 12.33 14.48
N ASP A 68 -3.96 12.76 15.76
CA ASP A 68 -3.45 14.07 16.17
C ASP A 68 -1.94 14.11 16.32
N GLU A 69 -1.30 12.95 16.33
CA GLU A 69 0.13 12.83 16.55
C GLU A 69 0.87 12.79 15.23
N GLN A 70 2.12 13.27 15.24
CA GLN A 70 3.00 13.05 14.10
C GLN A 70 3.42 11.59 14.11
N GLU A 71 3.02 10.87 13.06
CA GLU A 71 3.19 9.42 12.97
C GLU A 71 4.49 9.02 12.27
N HIS A 72 5.56 9.83 12.46
CA HIS A 72 6.85 9.52 11.84
C HIS A 72 7.42 8.18 12.29
N LEU A 73 7.24 7.83 13.57
CA LEU A 73 7.71 6.55 14.09
C LEU A 73 6.99 5.37 13.46
N ARG A 74 5.66 5.45 13.32
CA ARG A 74 4.88 4.40 12.68
C ARG A 74 5.19 4.29 11.20
N THR A 75 5.34 5.43 10.51
CA THR A 75 5.73 5.47 9.11
C THR A 75 7.09 4.81 8.93
N ASN A 76 8.08 5.17 9.73
CA ASN A 76 9.41 4.57 9.66
C ASN A 76 9.37 3.08 9.95
N HIS A 77 8.64 2.67 10.97
CA HIS A 77 8.50 1.25 11.30
C HIS A 77 7.88 0.45 10.15
N PHE A 78 6.83 0.98 9.53
CA PHE A 78 6.19 0.33 8.39
C PHE A 78 7.18 0.13 7.24
N PHE A 79 7.91 1.20 6.85
CA PHE A 79 8.84 1.13 5.74
C PHE A 79 10.09 0.31 6.06
N GLU A 80 10.51 0.25 7.33
CA GLU A 80 11.61 -0.60 7.77
C GLU A 80 11.25 -2.08 7.76
N SER A 81 9.99 -2.42 8.07
CA SER A 81 9.50 -3.79 8.09
C SER A 81 9.06 -4.29 6.70
N PHE A 82 8.77 -3.38 5.77
CA PHE A 82 8.21 -3.73 4.47
C PHE A 82 9.15 -4.60 3.61
N PRO A 83 10.48 -4.41 3.58
CA PRO A 83 11.37 -5.29 2.82
C PRO A 83 11.18 -6.77 3.14
N LYS A 84 10.94 -7.11 4.40
CA LYS A 84 10.67 -8.49 4.81
C LYS A 84 9.33 -8.99 4.25
N VAL A 85 8.30 -8.18 4.30
CA VAL A 85 6.99 -8.49 3.73
C VAL A 85 7.11 -8.69 2.21
N TYR A 86 7.83 -7.80 1.54
CA TYR A 86 8.09 -7.89 0.10
C TYR A 86 8.76 -9.21 -0.26
N GLN A 87 9.79 -9.61 0.49
CA GLN A 87 10.48 -10.88 0.23
C GLN A 87 9.55 -12.07 0.42
N LEU A 88 8.72 -12.06 1.46
CA LEU A 88 7.75 -13.13 1.70
C LEU A 88 6.75 -13.24 0.55
N LEU A 89 6.23 -12.11 0.05
CA LEU A 89 5.29 -12.10 -1.07
C LEU A 89 5.95 -12.58 -2.37
N GLN A 90 7.21 -12.20 -2.61
CA GLN A 90 7.97 -12.69 -3.77
C GLN A 90 8.17 -14.20 -3.71
N ASN A 91 8.48 -14.72 -2.52
CA ASN A 91 8.65 -16.15 -2.32
C ASN A 91 7.34 -16.91 -2.53
N ASP A 92 6.22 -16.36 -2.05
CA ASP A 92 4.90 -16.94 -2.26
C ASP A 92 4.53 -16.99 -3.75
N ALA A 93 4.78 -15.92 -4.47
CA ALA A 93 4.55 -15.87 -5.91
C ALA A 93 5.42 -16.88 -6.66
N GLN A 94 6.69 -17.02 -6.29
CA GLN A 94 7.59 -17.98 -6.89
C GLN A 94 7.12 -19.41 -6.62
N THR A 95 6.64 -19.69 -5.42
CA THR A 95 6.10 -21.02 -5.07
C THR A 95 4.92 -21.38 -5.96
N ILE A 96 4.03 -20.42 -6.26
CA ILE A 96 2.90 -20.65 -7.17
C ILE A 96 3.41 -20.92 -8.58
N VAL A 97 4.36 -20.15 -9.08
CA VAL A 97 4.96 -20.36 -10.41
C VAL A 97 5.57 -21.75 -10.51
N ASP A 98 6.30 -22.20 -9.49
CA ASP A 98 6.97 -23.49 -9.49
C ASP A 98 6.01 -24.67 -9.43
N ASN A 99 4.83 -24.49 -8.85
CA ASN A 99 3.87 -25.57 -8.62
C ASN A 99 2.66 -25.55 -9.56
N ASP A 100 2.42 -24.47 -10.28
CA ASP A 100 1.29 -24.32 -11.18
C ASP A 100 1.78 -24.26 -12.64
N PRO A 101 1.53 -25.31 -13.46
CA PRO A 101 1.99 -25.30 -14.85
C PRO A 101 1.33 -24.21 -15.71
N ALA A 102 0.21 -23.64 -15.28
CA ALA A 102 -0.44 -22.55 -16.00
C ALA A 102 0.18 -21.18 -15.70
N ALA A 103 0.92 -21.04 -14.60
CA ALA A 103 1.56 -19.78 -14.24
C ALA A 103 2.88 -19.61 -15.00
N GLN A 104 3.03 -18.49 -15.70
CA GLN A 104 4.19 -18.21 -16.53
C GLN A 104 5.24 -17.35 -15.84
N SER A 105 4.82 -16.51 -14.88
CA SER A 105 5.74 -15.58 -14.20
C SER A 105 5.17 -15.16 -12.85
N LYS A 106 6.05 -14.63 -11.99
CA LYS A 106 5.63 -14.06 -10.71
C LYS A 106 4.67 -12.88 -10.90
N GLU A 107 4.91 -12.07 -11.90
CA GLU A 107 4.08 -10.91 -12.23
C GLU A 107 2.65 -11.34 -12.60
N GLU A 108 2.52 -12.40 -13.39
CA GLU A 108 1.22 -12.97 -13.73
C GLU A 108 0.47 -13.45 -12.48
N VAL A 109 1.17 -14.14 -11.57
CA VAL A 109 0.59 -14.60 -10.31
C VAL A 109 0.10 -13.43 -9.47
N MET A 110 0.91 -12.39 -9.31
CA MET A 110 0.55 -11.21 -8.53
C MET A 110 -0.68 -10.50 -9.09
N PHE A 111 -0.83 -10.52 -10.41
CA PHE A 111 -1.92 -9.82 -11.09
C PHE A 111 -3.22 -10.62 -11.10
N SER A 112 -3.13 -11.93 -11.27
CA SER A 112 -4.28 -12.76 -11.67
C SER A 112 -4.78 -13.68 -10.56
N TYR A 113 -3.95 -14.00 -9.56
CA TYR A 113 -4.33 -14.98 -8.56
C TYR A 113 -5.04 -14.31 -7.38
N PRO A 114 -6.27 -14.77 -7.03
CA PRO A 114 -7.07 -14.10 -6.01
C PRO A 114 -6.48 -14.11 -4.60
N GLY A 115 -5.59 -15.06 -4.30
CA GLY A 115 -4.96 -15.16 -2.99
C GLY A 115 -3.76 -14.25 -2.79
N PHE A 116 -3.36 -13.57 -3.85
CA PHE A 116 -2.22 -12.68 -3.81
C PHE A 116 -2.67 -11.23 -3.78
#